data_82bf76c9a7fb95b0b5544a5bcc55a9da
#
_entry.id   82bf76c9a7fb95b0b5544a5bcc55a9da
#
_cell.length_a   1.000
_cell.length_b   1.000
_cell.length_c   1.000
_cell.angle_alpha   90.00
_cell.angle_beta   90.00
_cell.angle_gamma   90.00
#
_symmetry.space_group_name_H-M   'P 1'
#
loop_
_entity.id
_entity.type
_entity.pdbx_description
1 polymer ?
#
loop_
_entity_poly.entity_id
_entity_poly.type
_entity_poly.pdbx_seq_one_letter_code
_entity_poly.pdbx_strand_id
1 'polypeptide(L)'
;MRGRTTILFFALAVLIILLFVVDMMVGSVGISAQSVVAALMGGECDPMTRKIVVDIRLMKAVVAILAGGALSVSGLQMQTLFRNPLAGPYVLGVSSGASLGVALFILGAPLLGVGGSHILSSFGVAGAAWIGSAAVLAMVGFVSRRIKDVMVILILGMMIGSAVSAVVQILQYLSHEEALKSFVVWTMGSLGDVTAEQLWLLLGAVFVGLVLAVSVIKPMNLLLLGEAYARTMGLDVKRTRTLILFSTTLLAGTVTAFCGPVGFIGLAMPHVARAVFAQADHRVLMPAAAMIGAVSLLVCDIVSKMLTLPLNSVTALLGIPIVVWIVVRNKNIV
;
A
#
# COMPACT_ATOMS: atom_id res chain seq x y z
N MET A 1 22.09 14.32 18.13
CA MET A 1 21.00 13.53 17.54
C MET A 1 20.39 14.17 16.30
N ARG A 2 20.12 15.49 16.26
CA ARG A 2 19.54 16.16 15.08
C ARG A 2 20.36 15.99 13.79
N GLY A 3 21.70 16.11 13.84
CA GLY A 3 22.55 15.98 12.65
C GLY A 3 22.50 14.62 11.98
N ARG A 4 22.49 13.51 12.75
CA ARG A 4 22.38 12.15 12.22
C ARG A 4 21.04 11.94 11.49
N THR A 5 19.94 12.42 12.06
CA THR A 5 18.61 12.31 11.47
C THR A 5 18.54 13.07 10.14
N THR A 6 19.09 14.28 10.07
CA THR A 6 19.15 15.07 8.83
C THR A 6 19.98 14.38 7.73
N ILE A 7 21.14 13.82 8.10
CA ILE A 7 21.98 13.06 7.14
C ILE A 7 21.23 11.85 6.61
N LEU A 8 20.51 11.10 7.45
CA LEU A 8 19.73 9.94 7.02
C LEU A 8 18.59 10.33 6.07
N PHE A 9 17.88 11.42 6.33
CA PHE A 9 16.84 11.91 5.39
C PHE A 9 17.44 12.33 4.05
N PHE A 10 18.58 13.03 4.08
CA PHE A 10 19.27 13.41 2.85
C PHE A 10 19.75 12.18 2.06
N ALA A 11 20.33 11.19 2.74
CA ALA A 11 20.77 9.95 2.12
C ALA A 11 19.59 9.18 1.50
N LEU A 12 18.44 9.11 2.18
CA LEU A 12 17.23 8.49 1.63
C LEU A 12 16.68 9.26 0.41
N ALA A 13 16.71 10.60 0.45
CA ALA A 13 16.27 11.40 -0.70
C ALA A 13 17.16 11.16 -1.93
N VAL A 14 18.48 11.16 -1.74
CA VAL A 14 19.43 10.82 -2.79
C VAL A 14 19.21 9.40 -3.31
N LEU A 15 18.99 8.44 -2.41
CA LEU A 15 18.73 7.04 -2.78
C LEU A 15 17.43 6.89 -3.59
N ILE A 16 16.35 7.61 -3.24
CA ILE A 16 15.10 7.61 -4.02
C ILE A 16 15.36 8.15 -5.43
N ILE A 17 16.10 9.26 -5.56
CA ILE A 17 16.42 9.83 -6.87
C ILE A 17 17.26 8.85 -7.70
N LEU A 18 18.28 8.23 -7.09
CA LEU A 18 19.12 7.24 -7.78
C LEU A 18 18.30 6.03 -8.24
N LEU A 19 17.48 5.46 -7.36
CA LEU A 19 16.62 4.33 -7.70
C LEU A 19 15.56 4.70 -8.75
N PHE A 20 15.00 5.89 -8.68
CA PHE A 20 14.08 6.40 -9.69
C PHE A 20 14.75 6.45 -11.08
N VAL A 21 15.98 6.98 -11.16
CA VAL A 21 16.74 7.00 -12.42
C VAL A 21 17.05 5.58 -12.91
N VAL A 22 17.48 4.69 -12.02
CA VAL A 22 17.72 3.27 -12.36
C VAL A 22 16.45 2.61 -12.86
N ASP A 23 15.32 2.83 -12.19
CA ASP A 23 14.02 2.27 -12.55
C ASP A 23 13.55 2.73 -13.95
N MET A 24 13.86 3.99 -14.31
CA MET A 24 13.62 4.54 -15.64
C MET A 24 14.48 3.87 -16.72
N MET A 25 15.68 3.41 -16.37
CA MET A 25 16.60 2.76 -17.32
C MET A 25 16.31 1.27 -17.49
N VAL A 26 15.80 0.60 -16.44
CA VAL A 26 15.50 -0.83 -16.45
C VAL A 26 14.12 -1.10 -17.05
N GLY A 27 14.03 -2.08 -17.93
CA GLY A 27 12.76 -2.53 -18.53
C GLY A 27 13.00 -3.67 -19.52
N SER A 28 11.92 -4.30 -19.99
CA SER A 28 11.95 -5.40 -20.97
C SER A 28 12.53 -5.00 -22.33
N VAL A 29 12.46 -3.71 -22.67
CA VAL A 29 13.06 -3.14 -23.88
C VAL A 29 14.29 -2.33 -23.48
N GLY A 30 15.45 -2.67 -24.08
CA GLY A 30 16.70 -1.93 -23.88
C GLY A 30 16.61 -0.55 -24.54
N ILE A 31 16.56 0.52 -23.74
CA ILE A 31 16.55 1.92 -24.21
C ILE A 31 17.81 2.59 -23.68
N SER A 32 18.54 3.30 -24.55
CA SER A 32 19.75 4.00 -24.14
C SER A 32 19.45 5.13 -23.15
N ALA A 33 20.40 5.42 -22.24
CA ALA A 33 20.25 6.53 -21.28
C ALA A 33 20.00 7.87 -21.99
N GLN A 34 20.66 8.08 -23.13
CA GLN A 34 20.48 9.28 -23.94
C GLN A 34 19.05 9.41 -24.47
N SER A 35 18.44 8.31 -24.94
CA SER A 35 17.07 8.30 -25.41
C SER A 35 16.05 8.49 -24.26
N VAL A 36 16.35 7.98 -23.06
CA VAL A 36 15.52 8.23 -21.86
C VAL A 36 15.52 9.71 -21.51
N VAL A 37 16.71 10.34 -21.46
CA VAL A 37 16.83 11.78 -21.18
C VAL A 37 16.17 12.62 -22.27
N ALA A 38 16.37 12.30 -23.56
CA ALA A 38 15.71 12.99 -24.67
C ALA A 38 14.18 12.89 -24.57
N ALA A 39 13.64 11.70 -24.26
CA ALA A 39 12.20 11.49 -24.10
C ALA A 39 11.61 12.34 -22.95
N LEU A 40 12.32 12.46 -21.83
CA LEU A 40 11.87 13.24 -20.66
C LEU A 40 11.98 14.75 -20.87
N MET A 41 13.02 15.20 -21.58
CA MET A 41 13.27 16.64 -21.84
C MET A 41 12.55 17.16 -23.09
N GLY A 42 11.80 16.33 -23.80
CA GLY A 42 11.10 16.73 -25.03
C GLY A 42 12.01 16.84 -26.26
N GLY A 43 13.21 16.27 -26.20
CA GLY A 43 14.14 16.18 -27.33
C GLY A 43 13.68 15.21 -28.43
N GLU A 44 14.46 15.14 -29.52
CA GLU A 44 14.19 14.22 -30.62
C GLU A 44 14.45 12.77 -30.17
N CYS A 45 13.41 11.94 -30.19
CA CYS A 45 13.49 10.51 -29.95
C CYS A 45 12.37 9.81 -30.74
N ASP A 46 12.55 8.52 -30.97
CA ASP A 46 11.51 7.68 -31.59
C ASP A 46 10.18 7.77 -30.80
N PRO A 47 9.02 7.99 -31.48
CA PRO A 47 7.72 8.12 -30.82
C PRO A 47 7.37 6.93 -29.90
N MET A 48 7.76 5.70 -30.30
CA MET A 48 7.53 4.50 -29.49
C MET A 48 8.38 4.53 -28.22
N THR A 49 9.64 4.93 -28.33
CA THR A 49 10.54 5.11 -27.18
C THR A 49 10.01 6.14 -26.21
N ARG A 50 9.50 7.28 -26.70
CA ARG A 50 8.88 8.32 -25.86
C ARG A 50 7.68 7.78 -25.12
N LYS A 51 6.80 7.05 -25.80
CA LYS A 51 5.64 6.42 -25.18
C LYS A 51 6.02 5.43 -24.08
N ILE A 52 7.03 4.57 -24.32
CA ILE A 52 7.49 3.62 -23.31
C ILE A 52 8.09 4.35 -22.09
N VAL A 53 8.87 5.39 -22.31
CA VAL A 53 9.54 6.11 -21.22
C VAL A 53 8.53 6.92 -20.40
N VAL A 54 7.66 7.71 -21.05
CA VAL A 54 6.77 8.65 -20.37
C VAL A 54 5.50 7.95 -19.86
N ASP A 55 4.83 7.16 -20.71
CA ASP A 55 3.51 6.60 -20.36
C ASP A 55 3.62 5.29 -19.57
N ILE A 56 4.77 4.58 -19.62
CA ILE A 56 4.93 3.31 -18.91
C ILE A 56 5.93 3.44 -17.76
N ARG A 57 7.21 3.77 -18.04
CA ARG A 57 8.27 3.72 -17.02
C ARG A 57 8.14 4.82 -16.00
N LEU A 58 7.93 6.06 -16.44
CA LEU A 58 7.74 7.21 -15.54
C LEU A 58 6.52 7.00 -14.65
N MET A 59 5.41 6.55 -15.23
CA MET A 59 4.18 6.27 -14.48
C MET A 59 4.42 5.20 -13.40
N LYS A 60 5.05 4.08 -13.76
CA LYS A 60 5.39 3.01 -12.81
C LYS A 60 6.26 3.50 -11.67
N ALA A 61 7.32 4.26 -11.97
CA ALA A 61 8.24 4.78 -10.96
C ALA A 61 7.55 5.75 -9.99
N VAL A 62 6.68 6.64 -10.49
CA VAL A 62 5.89 7.55 -9.66
C VAL A 62 4.90 6.78 -8.79
N VAL A 63 4.19 5.82 -9.37
CA VAL A 63 3.25 4.96 -8.63
C VAL A 63 3.99 4.16 -7.56
N ALA A 64 5.20 3.64 -7.83
CA ALA A 64 6.02 2.95 -6.83
C ALA A 64 6.33 3.82 -5.61
N ILE A 65 6.74 5.08 -5.83
CA ILE A 65 7.03 6.03 -4.74
C ILE A 65 5.77 6.28 -3.91
N LEU A 66 4.65 6.59 -4.56
CA LEU A 66 3.39 6.91 -3.90
C LEU A 66 2.85 5.70 -3.12
N ALA A 67 2.79 4.54 -3.76
CA ALA A 67 2.26 3.32 -3.15
C ALA A 67 3.14 2.82 -2.00
N GLY A 68 4.47 2.83 -2.19
CA GLY A 68 5.42 2.43 -1.14
C GLY A 68 5.33 3.31 0.09
N GLY A 69 5.28 4.64 -0.11
CA GLY A 69 5.10 5.60 0.97
C GLY A 69 3.76 5.46 1.67
N ALA A 70 2.66 5.37 0.92
CA ALA A 70 1.31 5.22 1.44
C ALA A 70 1.14 3.94 2.28
N LEU A 71 1.59 2.80 1.76
CA LEU A 71 1.52 1.51 2.48
C LEU A 71 2.35 1.51 3.75
N SER A 72 3.56 2.08 3.71
CA SER A 72 4.44 2.13 4.87
C SER A 72 3.88 3.03 5.98
N VAL A 73 3.33 4.21 5.64
CA VAL A 73 2.67 5.09 6.60
C VAL A 73 1.43 4.43 7.19
N SER A 74 0.59 3.81 6.37
CA SER A 74 -0.61 3.10 6.84
C SER A 74 -0.25 1.94 7.77
N GLY A 75 0.81 1.20 7.48
CA GLY A 75 1.33 0.15 8.35
C GLY A 75 1.83 0.69 9.70
N LEU A 76 2.58 1.79 9.70
CA LEU A 76 3.02 2.46 10.92
C LEU A 76 1.84 2.88 11.80
N GLN A 77 0.77 3.41 11.19
CA GLN A 77 -0.46 3.78 11.89
C GLN A 77 -1.12 2.56 12.54
N MET A 78 -1.22 1.43 11.82
CA MET A 78 -1.81 0.21 12.35
C MET A 78 -0.99 -0.39 13.50
N GLN A 79 0.35 -0.45 13.35
CA GLN A 79 1.23 -0.95 14.41
C GLN A 79 1.11 -0.12 15.69
N THR A 80 0.96 1.19 15.57
CA THR A 80 0.80 2.09 16.72
C THR A 80 -0.59 1.95 17.33
N LEU A 81 -1.64 1.92 16.50
CA LEU A 81 -3.03 1.83 16.97
C LEU A 81 -3.29 0.52 17.72
N PHE A 82 -2.85 -0.60 17.17
CA PHE A 82 -3.04 -1.93 17.76
C PHE A 82 -1.97 -2.30 18.78
N ARG A 83 -0.95 -1.44 18.95
CA ARG A 83 0.22 -1.71 19.79
C ARG A 83 0.81 -3.10 19.49
N ASN A 84 0.71 -3.49 18.23
CA ASN A 84 1.16 -4.78 17.73
C ASN A 84 2.13 -4.54 16.55
N PRO A 85 3.40 -4.93 16.68
CA PRO A 85 4.39 -4.74 15.63
C PRO A 85 4.07 -5.53 14.35
N LEU A 86 3.23 -6.55 14.44
CA LEU A 86 2.82 -7.38 13.31
C LEU A 86 1.52 -6.90 12.65
N ALA A 87 0.92 -5.81 13.12
CA ALA A 87 -0.27 -5.25 12.49
C ALA A 87 0.10 -4.53 11.18
N GLY A 88 -0.33 -5.09 10.06
CA GLY A 88 -0.21 -4.46 8.74
C GLY A 88 -1.46 -3.66 8.36
N PRO A 89 -1.43 -2.90 7.26
CA PRO A 89 -2.57 -2.09 6.82
C PRO A 89 -3.80 -2.92 6.43
N TYR A 90 -3.59 -4.18 6.10
CA TYR A 90 -4.63 -5.09 5.62
C TYR A 90 -5.32 -5.92 6.72
N VAL A 91 -4.86 -5.81 7.95
CA VAL A 91 -5.36 -6.64 9.07
C VAL A 91 -6.85 -6.47 9.32
N LEU A 92 -7.41 -5.31 9.01
CA LEU A 92 -8.85 -5.04 9.13
C LEU A 92 -9.69 -5.52 7.93
N GLY A 93 -9.12 -6.37 7.06
CA GLY A 93 -9.84 -6.91 5.92
C GLY A 93 -9.99 -5.95 4.72
N VAL A 94 -9.25 -4.84 4.70
CA VAL A 94 -9.28 -3.86 3.59
C VAL A 94 -8.94 -4.53 2.26
N SER A 95 -7.89 -5.36 2.24
CA SER A 95 -7.51 -6.11 1.04
C SER A 95 -8.53 -7.19 0.66
N SER A 96 -9.09 -7.91 1.64
CA SER A 96 -10.15 -8.89 1.38
C SER A 96 -11.41 -8.21 0.83
N GLY A 97 -11.75 -7.01 1.34
CA GLY A 97 -12.83 -6.19 0.82
C GLY A 97 -12.59 -5.76 -0.63
N ALA A 98 -11.38 -5.29 -0.95
CA ALA A 98 -11.00 -4.96 -2.32
C ALA A 98 -11.16 -6.18 -3.24
N SER A 99 -10.63 -7.33 -2.79
CA SER A 99 -10.73 -8.59 -3.54
C SER A 99 -12.19 -9.03 -3.75
N LEU A 100 -13.07 -8.83 -2.77
CA LEU A 100 -14.50 -9.11 -2.93
C LEU A 100 -15.15 -8.19 -3.96
N GLY A 101 -14.88 -6.88 -3.89
CA GLY A 101 -15.41 -5.93 -4.86
C GLY A 101 -14.99 -6.29 -6.28
N VAL A 102 -13.71 -6.59 -6.49
CA VAL A 102 -13.18 -6.99 -7.80
C VAL A 102 -13.71 -8.36 -8.22
N ALA A 103 -13.82 -9.33 -7.31
CA ALA A 103 -14.40 -10.63 -7.59
C ALA A 103 -15.86 -10.51 -8.04
N LEU A 104 -16.68 -9.72 -7.35
CA LEU A 104 -18.06 -9.46 -7.74
C LEU A 104 -18.13 -8.79 -9.12
N PHE A 105 -17.19 -7.90 -9.42
CA PHE A 105 -17.13 -7.18 -10.68
C PHE A 105 -16.65 -8.08 -11.84
N ILE A 106 -15.54 -8.79 -11.68
CA ILE A 106 -14.92 -9.61 -12.75
C ILE A 106 -15.59 -10.98 -12.86
N LEU A 107 -15.84 -11.66 -11.72
CA LEU A 107 -16.34 -13.04 -11.70
C LEU A 107 -17.86 -13.09 -11.63
N GLY A 108 -18.49 -12.13 -10.92
CA GLY A 108 -19.93 -12.11 -10.71
C GLY A 108 -20.71 -11.53 -11.88
N ALA A 109 -20.20 -10.54 -12.59
CA ALA A 109 -20.90 -9.90 -13.72
C ALA A 109 -21.27 -10.91 -14.86
N PRO A 110 -20.37 -11.81 -15.29
CA PRO A 110 -20.71 -12.83 -16.28
C PRO A 110 -21.78 -13.83 -15.79
N LEU A 111 -21.79 -14.17 -14.48
CA LEU A 111 -22.80 -15.06 -13.88
C LEU A 111 -24.21 -14.44 -13.90
N LEU A 112 -24.29 -13.10 -13.89
CA LEU A 112 -25.54 -12.35 -13.97
C LEU A 112 -25.94 -12.00 -15.41
N GLY A 113 -25.25 -12.53 -16.43
CA GLY A 113 -25.50 -12.24 -17.84
C GLY A 113 -25.11 -10.79 -18.25
N VAL A 114 -24.40 -10.07 -17.40
CA VAL A 114 -23.91 -8.72 -17.68
C VAL A 114 -22.52 -8.85 -18.29
N GLY A 115 -22.46 -9.27 -19.56
CA GLY A 115 -21.22 -9.43 -20.31
C GLY A 115 -21.07 -8.33 -21.36
N GLY A 116 -20.07 -7.48 -21.24
CA GLY A 116 -19.69 -6.52 -22.27
C GLY A 116 -18.26 -6.05 -22.05
N SER A 117 -17.49 -5.91 -23.14
CA SER A 117 -16.08 -5.52 -23.15
C SER A 117 -15.78 -4.15 -22.47
N HIS A 118 -16.80 -3.32 -22.26
CA HIS A 118 -16.70 -2.04 -21.54
C HIS A 118 -16.70 -2.19 -20.01
N ILE A 119 -17.10 -3.34 -19.47
CA ILE A 119 -17.17 -3.57 -18.01
C ILE A 119 -15.77 -3.79 -17.43
N LEU A 120 -14.83 -4.33 -18.20
CA LEU A 120 -13.43 -4.57 -17.78
C LEU A 120 -12.53 -3.31 -17.85
N SER A 121 -13.11 -2.11 -17.86
CA SER A 121 -12.29 -0.91 -17.79
C SER A 121 -11.51 -0.88 -16.45
N SER A 122 -10.26 -0.44 -16.51
CA SER A 122 -9.40 -0.31 -15.31
C SER A 122 -10.04 0.59 -14.24
N PHE A 123 -10.88 1.56 -14.60
CA PHE A 123 -11.69 2.36 -13.68
C PHE A 123 -12.76 1.54 -12.97
N GLY A 124 -13.40 0.59 -13.66
CA GLY A 124 -14.43 -0.29 -13.06
C GLY A 124 -13.82 -1.19 -11.99
N VAL A 125 -12.66 -1.78 -12.28
CA VAL A 125 -11.93 -2.64 -11.32
C VAL A 125 -11.48 -1.83 -10.10
N ALA A 126 -10.88 -0.66 -10.30
CA ALA A 126 -10.44 0.21 -9.20
C ALA A 126 -11.62 0.70 -8.35
N GLY A 127 -12.74 1.11 -8.98
CA GLY A 127 -13.96 1.51 -8.29
C GLY A 127 -14.56 0.37 -7.46
N ALA A 128 -14.63 -0.84 -8.03
CA ALA A 128 -15.11 -2.03 -7.34
C ALA A 128 -14.24 -2.39 -6.12
N ALA A 129 -12.91 -2.32 -6.27
CA ALA A 129 -11.96 -2.51 -5.17
C ALA A 129 -12.15 -1.48 -4.06
N TRP A 130 -12.34 -0.21 -4.41
CA TRP A 130 -12.58 0.86 -3.44
C TRP A 130 -13.89 0.66 -2.67
N ILE A 131 -14.98 0.37 -3.37
CA ILE A 131 -16.29 0.09 -2.76
C ILE A 131 -16.20 -1.12 -1.83
N GLY A 132 -15.56 -2.20 -2.28
CA GLY A 132 -15.37 -3.40 -1.46
C GLY A 132 -14.55 -3.14 -0.19
N SER A 133 -13.43 -2.40 -0.31
CA SER A 133 -12.63 -1.97 0.85
C SER A 133 -13.42 -1.11 1.83
N ALA A 134 -14.17 -0.13 1.32
CA ALA A 134 -14.99 0.76 2.13
C ALA A 134 -16.12 -0.01 2.83
N ALA A 135 -16.76 -0.97 2.15
CA ALA A 135 -17.84 -1.80 2.72
C ALA A 135 -17.33 -2.66 3.88
N VAL A 136 -16.19 -3.34 3.72
CA VAL A 136 -15.60 -4.15 4.80
C VAL A 136 -15.17 -3.27 5.97
N LEU A 137 -14.55 -2.11 5.72
CA LEU A 137 -14.22 -1.19 6.79
C LEU A 137 -15.46 -0.66 7.52
N ALA A 138 -16.52 -0.30 6.78
CA ALA A 138 -17.78 0.14 7.36
C ALA A 138 -18.40 -0.96 8.25
N MET A 139 -18.34 -2.22 7.80
CA MET A 139 -18.79 -3.38 8.56
C MET A 139 -17.97 -3.54 9.85
N VAL A 140 -16.64 -3.53 9.77
CA VAL A 140 -15.74 -3.59 10.94
C VAL A 140 -16.01 -2.41 11.86
N GLY A 141 -16.15 -1.19 11.33
CA GLY A 141 -16.46 0.01 12.08
C GLY A 141 -17.81 -0.05 12.77
N PHE A 142 -18.84 -0.60 12.13
CA PHE A 142 -20.17 -0.77 12.70
C PHE A 142 -20.17 -1.77 13.88
N VAL A 143 -19.57 -2.96 13.65
CA VAL A 143 -19.47 -4.00 14.69
C VAL A 143 -18.62 -3.53 15.87
N SER A 144 -17.53 -2.80 15.60
CA SER A 144 -16.60 -2.31 16.63
C SER A 144 -17.14 -1.14 17.47
N ARG A 145 -18.28 -0.53 17.11
CA ARG A 145 -18.84 0.62 17.85
C ARG A 145 -19.06 0.34 19.34
N ARG A 146 -19.38 -0.90 19.69
CA ARG A 146 -19.64 -1.35 21.07
C ARG A 146 -18.43 -1.97 21.75
N ILE A 147 -17.31 -2.15 21.00
CA ILE A 147 -16.12 -2.84 21.47
C ILE A 147 -15.09 -1.79 21.91
N LYS A 148 -14.68 -1.87 23.18
CA LYS A 148 -13.68 -0.97 23.76
C LYS A 148 -12.25 -1.47 23.51
N ASP A 149 -12.06 -2.78 23.50
CA ASP A 149 -10.77 -3.43 23.35
C ASP A 149 -10.32 -3.45 21.89
N VAL A 150 -9.15 -2.85 21.66
CA VAL A 150 -8.54 -2.74 20.32
C VAL A 150 -8.12 -4.08 19.76
N MET A 151 -7.68 -5.03 20.62
CA MET A 151 -7.30 -6.38 20.19
C MET A 151 -8.51 -7.18 19.69
N VAL A 152 -9.66 -7.02 20.32
CA VAL A 152 -10.91 -7.64 19.85
C VAL A 152 -11.32 -7.09 18.49
N ILE A 153 -11.11 -5.80 18.23
CA ILE A 153 -11.38 -5.19 16.90
C ILE A 153 -10.43 -5.78 15.85
N LEU A 154 -9.16 -6.00 16.20
CA LEU A 154 -8.18 -6.64 15.32
C LEU A 154 -8.61 -8.05 14.92
N ILE A 155 -8.98 -8.88 15.92
CA ILE A 155 -9.46 -10.26 15.71
C ILE A 155 -10.71 -10.27 14.84
N LEU A 156 -11.67 -9.39 15.12
CA LEU A 156 -12.89 -9.23 14.33
C LEU A 156 -12.58 -8.87 12.86
N GLY A 157 -11.65 -7.95 12.63
CA GLY A 157 -11.23 -7.59 11.28
C GLY A 157 -10.65 -8.78 10.52
N MET A 158 -9.82 -9.59 11.18
CA MET A 158 -9.28 -10.83 10.59
C MET A 158 -10.38 -11.86 10.29
N MET A 159 -11.33 -12.06 11.21
CA MET A 159 -12.45 -13.00 11.01
C MET A 159 -13.36 -12.56 9.85
N ILE A 160 -13.73 -11.27 9.79
CA ILE A 160 -14.51 -10.71 8.68
C ILE A 160 -13.72 -10.87 7.37
N GLY A 161 -12.43 -10.55 7.37
CA GLY A 161 -11.57 -10.74 6.20
C GLY A 161 -11.53 -12.19 5.72
N SER A 162 -11.48 -13.16 6.64
CA SER A 162 -11.51 -14.60 6.31
C SER A 162 -12.87 -15.02 5.74
N ALA A 163 -13.98 -14.54 6.31
CA ALA A 163 -15.33 -14.82 5.79
C ALA A 163 -15.49 -14.24 4.36
N VAL A 164 -15.03 -13.01 4.15
CA VAL A 164 -15.02 -12.36 2.83
C VAL A 164 -14.16 -13.15 1.83
N SER A 165 -13.00 -13.63 2.24
CA SER A 165 -12.13 -14.45 1.40
C SER A 165 -12.79 -15.79 1.01
N ALA A 166 -13.57 -16.39 1.89
CA ALA A 166 -14.34 -17.60 1.57
C ALA A 166 -15.40 -17.33 0.49
N VAL A 167 -16.06 -16.18 0.53
CA VAL A 167 -17.02 -15.78 -0.52
C VAL A 167 -16.29 -15.60 -1.87
N VAL A 168 -15.11 -14.96 -1.85
CA VAL A 168 -14.28 -14.80 -3.06
C VAL A 168 -13.90 -16.16 -3.65
N GLN A 169 -13.50 -17.13 -2.81
CA GLN A 169 -13.18 -18.49 -3.26
C GLN A 169 -14.38 -19.20 -3.92
N ILE A 170 -15.59 -19.01 -3.38
CA ILE A 170 -16.81 -19.54 -4.01
C ILE A 170 -17.03 -18.91 -5.39
N LEU A 171 -16.87 -17.60 -5.52
CA LEU A 171 -16.97 -16.92 -6.81
C LEU A 171 -15.92 -17.42 -7.82
N GLN A 172 -14.69 -17.64 -7.37
CA GLN A 172 -13.62 -18.22 -8.20
C GLN A 172 -13.98 -19.63 -8.71
N TYR A 173 -14.53 -20.47 -7.82
CA TYR A 173 -14.92 -21.83 -8.16
C TYR A 173 -16.05 -21.88 -9.20
N LEU A 174 -17.00 -20.94 -9.14
CA LEU A 174 -18.15 -20.86 -10.04
C LEU A 174 -17.86 -20.09 -11.33
N SER A 175 -16.69 -19.45 -11.45
CA SER A 175 -16.39 -18.56 -12.57
C SER A 175 -15.84 -19.29 -13.79
N HIS A 176 -15.92 -18.63 -14.96
CA HIS A 176 -15.30 -19.09 -16.20
C HIS A 176 -13.79 -18.83 -16.18
N GLU A 177 -13.05 -19.63 -16.95
CA GLU A 177 -11.58 -19.62 -16.98
C GLU A 177 -10.97 -18.24 -17.27
N GLU A 178 -11.50 -17.50 -18.25
CA GLU A 178 -11.00 -16.17 -18.64
C GLU A 178 -11.17 -15.14 -17.53
N ALA A 179 -12.33 -15.14 -16.86
CA ALA A 179 -12.61 -14.26 -15.74
C ALA A 179 -11.72 -14.60 -14.54
N LEU A 180 -11.56 -15.90 -14.24
CA LEU A 180 -10.67 -16.37 -13.20
C LEU A 180 -9.22 -15.93 -13.46
N LYS A 181 -8.71 -16.10 -14.69
CA LYS A 181 -7.38 -15.65 -15.08
C LYS A 181 -7.19 -14.16 -14.85
N SER A 182 -8.16 -13.34 -15.28
CA SER A 182 -8.12 -11.88 -15.11
C SER A 182 -8.08 -11.48 -13.63
N PHE A 183 -8.90 -12.14 -12.79
CA PHE A 183 -8.90 -11.92 -11.35
C PHE A 183 -7.56 -12.32 -10.71
N VAL A 184 -7.01 -13.49 -11.06
CA VAL A 184 -5.71 -13.97 -10.54
C VAL A 184 -4.59 -13.00 -10.93
N VAL A 185 -4.55 -12.52 -12.18
CA VAL A 185 -3.56 -11.51 -12.62
C VAL A 185 -3.67 -10.23 -11.79
N TRP A 186 -4.90 -9.75 -11.52
CA TRP A 186 -5.10 -8.59 -10.65
C TRP A 186 -4.57 -8.82 -9.23
N THR A 187 -4.75 -10.03 -8.66
CA THR A 187 -4.24 -10.35 -7.30
C THR A 187 -2.72 -10.42 -7.22
N MET A 188 -2.04 -10.55 -8.35
CA MET A 188 -0.57 -10.54 -8.41
C MET A 188 0.03 -9.14 -8.20
N GLY A 189 -0.78 -8.10 -8.34
CA GLY A 189 -0.38 -6.70 -8.19
C GLY A 189 0.47 -6.20 -9.36
N SER A 190 0.20 -4.98 -9.77
CA SER A 190 0.92 -4.31 -10.86
C SER A 190 0.96 -2.79 -10.62
N LEU A 191 2.10 -2.18 -10.91
CA LEU A 191 2.23 -0.72 -10.93
C LEU A 191 1.99 -0.13 -12.33
N GLY A 192 1.88 -0.99 -13.34
CA GLY A 192 1.81 -0.58 -14.74
C GLY A 192 0.41 -0.43 -15.30
N ASP A 193 -0.61 -0.81 -14.56
CA ASP A 193 -1.99 -0.77 -15.02
C ASP A 193 -2.68 0.57 -14.69
N VAL A 194 -1.96 1.50 -14.06
CA VAL A 194 -2.43 2.82 -13.69
C VAL A 194 -2.33 3.77 -14.89
N THR A 195 -3.45 4.28 -15.37
CA THR A 195 -3.49 5.29 -16.44
C THR A 195 -3.14 6.69 -15.91
N ALA A 196 -2.84 7.63 -16.82
CA ALA A 196 -2.54 9.02 -16.44
C ALA A 196 -3.68 9.68 -15.65
N GLU A 197 -4.94 9.41 -16.02
CA GLU A 197 -6.10 9.93 -15.30
C GLU A 197 -6.23 9.31 -13.91
N GLN A 198 -5.99 8.01 -13.79
CA GLN A 198 -5.99 7.29 -12.52
C GLN A 198 -4.85 7.74 -11.60
N LEU A 199 -3.70 8.13 -12.15
CA LEU A 199 -2.59 8.66 -11.37
C LEU A 199 -2.99 9.93 -10.60
N TRP A 200 -3.77 10.83 -11.20
CA TRP A 200 -4.26 12.02 -10.51
C TRP A 200 -5.20 11.69 -9.35
N LEU A 201 -6.04 10.67 -9.52
CA LEU A 201 -6.90 10.17 -8.42
C LEU A 201 -6.08 9.53 -7.30
N LEU A 202 -5.10 8.69 -7.68
CA LEU A 202 -4.16 8.07 -6.73
C LEU A 202 -3.40 9.15 -5.95
N LEU A 203 -2.85 10.15 -6.65
CA LEU A 203 -2.12 11.28 -6.06
C LEU A 203 -2.99 12.04 -5.07
N GLY A 204 -4.20 12.43 -5.47
CA GLY A 204 -5.15 13.15 -4.64
C GLY A 204 -5.53 12.36 -3.37
N ALA A 205 -5.87 11.09 -3.53
CA ALA A 205 -6.25 10.23 -2.40
C ALA A 205 -5.08 9.97 -1.45
N VAL A 206 -3.87 9.71 -1.98
CA VAL A 206 -2.66 9.53 -1.17
C VAL A 206 -2.30 10.83 -0.45
N PHE A 207 -2.39 11.98 -1.12
CA PHE A 207 -2.15 13.29 -0.50
C PHE A 207 -3.10 13.53 0.68
N VAL A 208 -4.41 13.36 0.48
CA VAL A 208 -5.40 13.50 1.56
C VAL A 208 -5.12 12.52 2.70
N GLY A 209 -4.83 11.25 2.38
CA GLY A 209 -4.48 10.23 3.36
C GLY A 209 -3.24 10.59 4.18
N LEU A 210 -2.20 11.14 3.54
CA LEU A 210 -0.98 11.60 4.23
C LEU A 210 -1.24 12.85 5.08
N VAL A 211 -2.05 13.80 4.63
CA VAL A 211 -2.45 14.97 5.44
C VAL A 211 -3.17 14.51 6.71
N LEU A 212 -4.09 13.55 6.58
CA LEU A 212 -4.75 12.95 7.73
C LEU A 212 -3.75 12.22 8.65
N ALA A 213 -2.80 11.47 8.08
CA ALA A 213 -1.75 10.81 8.85
C ALA A 213 -0.90 11.80 9.65
N VAL A 214 -0.51 12.90 9.04
CA VAL A 214 0.25 13.98 9.71
C VAL A 214 -0.56 14.62 10.85
N SER A 215 -1.87 14.79 10.68
CA SER A 215 -2.75 15.38 11.70
C SER A 215 -2.81 14.54 12.99
N VAL A 216 -2.60 13.23 12.89
CA VAL A 216 -2.65 12.31 14.04
C VAL A 216 -1.26 11.98 14.63
N ILE A 217 -0.17 12.63 14.20
CA ILE A 217 1.18 12.39 14.73
C ILE A 217 1.24 12.58 16.24
N LYS A 218 0.71 13.71 16.77
CA LYS A 218 0.71 13.98 18.21
C LYS A 218 -0.13 12.96 18.98
N PRO A 219 -1.39 12.69 18.59
CA PRO A 219 -2.18 11.59 19.13
C PRO A 219 -1.47 10.25 19.15
N MET A 220 -0.80 9.86 18.06
CA MET A 220 -0.06 8.60 17.99
C MET A 220 1.09 8.53 18.99
N ASN A 221 1.82 9.63 19.20
CA ASN A 221 2.87 9.67 20.20
C ASN A 221 2.32 9.48 21.62
N LEU A 222 1.14 10.02 21.93
CA LEU A 222 0.46 9.79 23.20
C LEU A 222 0.00 8.33 23.36
N LEU A 223 -0.49 7.71 22.29
CA LEU A 223 -0.91 6.32 22.31
C LEU A 223 0.24 5.34 22.58
N LEU A 224 1.50 5.69 22.28
CA LEU A 224 2.66 4.88 22.66
C LEU A 224 2.78 4.68 24.18
N LEU A 225 2.33 5.66 24.98
CA LEU A 225 2.34 5.61 26.44
C LEU A 225 1.16 4.80 27.02
N GLY A 226 0.24 4.39 26.16
CA GLY A 226 -0.96 3.63 26.53
C GLY A 226 -2.25 4.46 26.49
N GLU A 227 -3.38 3.80 26.19
CA GLU A 227 -4.67 4.50 26.08
C GLU A 227 -5.13 5.16 27.37
N ALA A 228 -4.91 4.50 28.51
CA ALA A 228 -5.27 5.06 29.81
C ALA A 228 -4.53 6.39 30.08
N TYR A 229 -3.22 6.39 29.85
CA TYR A 229 -2.42 7.60 30.00
C TYR A 229 -2.80 8.67 28.98
N ALA A 230 -2.99 8.31 27.72
CA ALA A 230 -3.41 9.24 26.69
C ALA A 230 -4.73 9.94 27.01
N ARG A 231 -5.69 9.22 27.63
CA ARG A 231 -6.97 9.79 28.12
C ARG A 231 -6.76 10.79 29.25
N THR A 232 -5.88 10.51 30.21
CA THR A 232 -5.60 11.47 31.29
C THR A 232 -4.96 12.76 30.79
N MET A 233 -4.24 12.67 29.63
CA MET A 233 -3.68 13.84 28.92
C MET A 233 -4.70 14.56 28.03
N GLY A 234 -6.00 14.21 28.12
CA GLY A 234 -7.09 14.86 27.37
C GLY A 234 -7.28 14.37 25.94
N LEU A 235 -6.65 13.24 25.53
CA LEU A 235 -6.83 12.70 24.19
C LEU A 235 -8.20 12.06 24.03
N ASP A 236 -8.96 12.49 23.02
CA ASP A 236 -10.13 11.73 22.53
C ASP A 236 -9.67 10.52 21.72
N VAL A 237 -9.51 9.40 22.43
CA VAL A 237 -9.02 8.15 21.83
C VAL A 237 -9.98 7.64 20.75
N LYS A 238 -11.29 7.84 20.89
CA LYS A 238 -12.28 7.38 19.92
C LYS A 238 -12.15 8.14 18.59
N ARG A 239 -12.05 9.46 18.66
CA ARG A 239 -11.85 10.31 17.48
C ARG A 239 -10.51 10.01 16.81
N THR A 240 -9.45 9.86 17.60
CA THR A 240 -8.10 9.53 17.11
C THR A 240 -8.11 8.19 16.38
N ARG A 241 -8.72 7.15 16.95
CA ARG A 241 -8.86 5.83 16.34
C ARG A 241 -9.58 5.91 15.00
N THR A 242 -10.70 6.64 14.95
CA THR A 242 -11.45 6.82 13.69
C THR A 242 -10.63 7.51 12.62
N LEU A 243 -9.88 8.57 12.96
CA LEU A 243 -9.01 9.28 12.01
C LEU A 243 -7.87 8.39 11.50
N ILE A 244 -7.24 7.61 12.37
CA ILE A 244 -6.18 6.66 11.98
C ILE A 244 -6.76 5.60 11.03
N LEU A 245 -7.88 4.99 11.38
CA LEU A 245 -8.53 3.98 10.54
C LEU A 245 -8.92 4.54 9.17
N PHE A 246 -9.49 5.74 9.13
CA PHE A 246 -9.88 6.39 7.88
C PHE A 246 -8.65 6.72 7.01
N SER A 247 -7.61 7.32 7.59
CA SER A 247 -6.34 7.59 6.90
C SER A 247 -5.71 6.31 6.33
N THR A 248 -5.60 5.26 7.15
CA THR A 248 -5.03 3.97 6.74
C THR A 248 -5.82 3.34 5.60
N THR A 249 -7.15 3.34 5.69
CA THR A 249 -7.99 2.76 4.64
C THR A 249 -7.92 3.56 3.35
N LEU A 250 -7.89 4.89 3.45
CA LEU A 250 -7.71 5.73 2.27
C LEU A 250 -6.36 5.45 1.61
N LEU A 251 -5.28 5.37 2.36
CA LEU A 251 -3.95 5.08 1.84
C LEU A 251 -3.85 3.65 1.26
N ALA A 252 -4.11 2.64 2.08
CA ALA A 252 -3.95 1.24 1.66
C ALA A 252 -5.04 0.79 0.69
N GLY A 253 -6.28 1.25 0.86
CA GLY A 253 -7.39 0.94 -0.03
C GLY A 253 -7.20 1.53 -1.42
N THR A 254 -6.70 2.77 -1.51
CA THR A 254 -6.39 3.40 -2.80
C THR A 254 -5.26 2.66 -3.52
N VAL A 255 -4.16 2.36 -2.83
CA VAL A 255 -3.08 1.58 -3.45
C VAL A 255 -3.59 0.22 -3.93
N THR A 256 -4.38 -0.49 -3.11
CA THR A 256 -4.94 -1.79 -3.50
C THR A 256 -5.90 -1.68 -4.69
N ALA A 257 -6.68 -0.61 -4.77
CA ALA A 257 -7.62 -0.40 -5.87
C ALA A 257 -6.93 -0.23 -7.22
N PHE A 258 -5.83 0.53 -7.27
CA PHE A 258 -5.13 0.85 -8.51
C PHE A 258 -3.98 -0.11 -8.84
N CYS A 259 -3.30 -0.65 -7.82
CA CYS A 259 -2.11 -1.49 -8.00
C CYS A 259 -2.37 -2.96 -7.67
N GLY A 260 -3.59 -3.34 -7.26
CA GLY A 260 -3.84 -4.64 -6.65
C GLY A 260 -3.27 -4.74 -5.23
N PRO A 261 -3.42 -5.89 -4.57
CA PRO A 261 -2.88 -6.12 -3.24
C PRO A 261 -1.35 -6.16 -3.27
N VAL A 262 -0.69 -5.27 -2.52
CA VAL A 262 0.78 -5.23 -2.36
C VAL A 262 1.11 -5.57 -0.90
N GLY A 263 1.57 -6.79 -0.68
CA GLY A 263 1.89 -7.30 0.65
C GLY A 263 3.22 -6.79 1.21
N PHE A 264 3.43 -6.99 2.50
CA PHE A 264 4.67 -6.84 3.26
C PHE A 264 5.27 -5.42 3.36
N ILE A 265 5.14 -4.53 2.39
CA ILE A 265 5.69 -3.16 2.43
C ILE A 265 5.18 -2.42 3.67
N GLY A 266 3.87 -2.39 3.88
CA GLY A 266 3.27 -1.73 5.05
C GLY A 266 3.60 -2.41 6.38
N LEU A 267 3.92 -3.69 6.38
CA LEU A 267 4.32 -4.41 7.58
C LEU A 267 5.81 -4.22 7.91
N ALA A 268 6.69 -4.42 6.93
CA ALA A 268 8.13 -4.49 7.14
C ALA A 268 8.81 -3.11 7.21
N MET A 269 8.41 -2.14 6.38
CA MET A 269 9.12 -0.88 6.23
C MET A 269 9.05 0.04 7.46
N PRO A 270 7.97 0.11 8.25
CA PRO A 270 8.00 0.82 9.52
C PRO A 270 9.02 0.28 10.51
N HIS A 271 9.29 -1.02 10.49
CA HIS A 271 10.32 -1.63 11.33
C HIS A 271 11.72 -1.25 10.87
N VAL A 272 11.97 -1.27 9.56
CA VAL A 272 13.24 -0.80 9.00
C VAL A 272 13.47 0.66 9.39
N ALA A 273 12.43 1.51 9.32
CA ALA A 273 12.50 2.90 9.75
C ALA A 273 12.87 3.03 11.21
N ARG A 274 12.27 2.26 12.12
CA ARG A 274 12.65 2.25 13.54
C ARG A 274 14.08 1.79 13.76
N ALA A 275 14.54 0.77 13.03
CA ALA A 275 15.90 0.24 13.16
C ALA A 275 16.96 1.25 12.68
N VAL A 276 16.72 1.94 11.56
CA VAL A 276 17.64 2.90 10.95
C VAL A 276 17.71 4.20 11.75
N PHE A 277 16.56 4.77 12.11
CA PHE A 277 16.48 6.06 12.80
C PHE A 277 16.62 5.93 14.32
N ALA A 278 16.39 4.75 14.88
CA ALA A 278 16.46 4.47 16.33
C ALA A 278 15.61 5.46 17.15
N GLN A 279 14.43 5.82 16.67
CA GLN A 279 13.50 6.76 17.29
C GLN A 279 12.08 6.20 17.32
N ALA A 280 11.30 6.62 18.33
CA ALA A 280 9.88 6.29 18.46
C ALA A 280 8.95 7.47 18.10
N ASP A 281 9.48 8.72 18.04
CA ASP A 281 8.67 9.89 17.71
C ASP A 281 8.17 9.84 16.28
N HIS A 282 6.86 9.84 16.10
CA HIS A 282 6.19 9.79 14.79
C HIS A 282 6.48 11.02 13.92
N ARG A 283 6.96 12.14 14.48
CA ARG A 283 7.42 13.29 13.70
C ARG A 283 8.61 12.94 12.80
N VAL A 284 9.47 12.03 13.25
CA VAL A 284 10.61 11.53 12.50
C VAL A 284 10.26 10.22 11.80
N LEU A 285 9.57 9.34 12.54
CA LEU A 285 9.32 7.96 12.08
C LEU A 285 8.35 7.90 10.90
N MET A 286 7.34 8.79 10.84
CA MET A 286 6.37 8.77 9.76
C MET A 286 6.97 9.16 8.39
N PRO A 287 7.68 10.28 8.25
CA PRO A 287 8.36 10.59 6.98
C PRO A 287 9.48 9.59 6.66
N ALA A 288 10.19 9.06 7.68
CA ALA A 288 11.19 8.02 7.48
C ALA A 288 10.55 6.73 6.91
N ALA A 289 9.43 6.29 7.47
CA ALA A 289 8.69 5.14 6.98
C ALA A 289 8.19 5.35 5.54
N ALA A 290 7.68 6.54 5.21
CA ALA A 290 7.26 6.88 3.86
C ALA A 290 8.40 6.77 2.85
N MET A 291 9.57 7.36 3.16
CA MET A 291 10.73 7.32 2.28
C MET A 291 11.30 5.91 2.13
N ILE A 292 11.41 5.14 3.21
CA ILE A 292 11.88 3.75 3.17
C ILE A 292 10.89 2.86 2.41
N GLY A 293 9.58 3.10 2.57
CA GLY A 293 8.56 2.43 1.76
C GLY A 293 8.70 2.71 0.27
N ALA A 294 8.93 3.97 -0.11
CA ALA A 294 9.19 4.37 -1.49
C ALA A 294 10.45 3.71 -2.06
N VAL A 295 11.56 3.74 -1.33
CA VAL A 295 12.80 3.04 -1.69
C VAL A 295 12.55 1.56 -1.92
N SER A 296 11.86 0.92 -0.98
CA SER A 296 11.64 -0.53 -1.04
C SER A 296 10.76 -0.93 -2.23
N LEU A 297 9.72 -0.16 -2.54
CA LEU A 297 8.84 -0.49 -3.65
C LEU A 297 9.49 -0.18 -5.01
N LEU A 298 10.36 0.85 -5.11
CA LEU A 298 11.20 1.06 -6.30
C LEU A 298 12.15 -0.12 -6.52
N VAL A 299 12.81 -0.61 -5.46
CA VAL A 299 13.66 -1.81 -5.57
C VAL A 299 12.85 -3.02 -6.02
N CYS A 300 11.64 -3.22 -5.45
CA CYS A 300 10.75 -4.30 -5.87
C CYS A 300 10.34 -4.18 -7.35
N ASP A 301 10.05 -2.98 -7.84
CA ASP A 301 9.68 -2.76 -9.25
C ASP A 301 10.86 -3.04 -10.19
N ILE A 302 12.07 -2.59 -9.84
CA ILE A 302 13.29 -2.89 -10.59
C ILE A 302 13.51 -4.42 -10.68
N VAL A 303 13.43 -5.12 -9.56
CA VAL A 303 13.58 -6.58 -9.51
C VAL A 303 12.48 -7.29 -10.30
N SER A 304 11.24 -6.84 -10.15
CA SER A 304 10.08 -7.35 -10.90
C SER A 304 10.28 -7.22 -12.41
N LYS A 305 10.78 -6.06 -12.88
CA LYS A 305 11.10 -5.81 -14.30
C LYS A 305 12.25 -6.68 -14.83
N MET A 306 13.30 -6.86 -14.01
CA MET A 306 14.49 -7.66 -14.41
C MET A 306 14.18 -9.16 -14.49
N LEU A 307 13.39 -9.67 -13.54
CA LEU A 307 13.10 -11.10 -13.43
C LEU A 307 11.74 -11.48 -14.04
N THR A 308 10.97 -10.51 -14.56
CA THR A 308 9.60 -10.70 -15.08
C THR A 308 8.67 -11.40 -14.08
N LEU A 309 8.83 -11.08 -12.79
CA LEU A 309 8.05 -11.66 -11.69
C LEU A 309 6.89 -10.73 -11.28
N PRO A 310 5.78 -11.30 -10.78
CA PRO A 310 4.70 -10.50 -10.21
C PRO A 310 5.17 -9.65 -9.03
N LEU A 311 4.71 -8.40 -8.95
CA LEU A 311 5.13 -7.46 -7.92
C LEU A 311 4.92 -7.98 -6.49
N ASN A 312 3.74 -8.56 -6.21
CA ASN A 312 3.41 -9.07 -4.89
C ASN A 312 4.32 -10.22 -4.44
N SER A 313 4.78 -11.05 -5.38
CA SER A 313 5.77 -12.11 -5.08
C SER A 313 7.12 -11.52 -4.69
N VAL A 314 7.58 -10.49 -5.41
CA VAL A 314 8.85 -9.81 -5.10
C VAL A 314 8.77 -9.10 -3.74
N THR A 315 7.69 -8.40 -3.45
CA THR A 315 7.51 -7.73 -2.15
C THR A 315 7.43 -8.71 -0.99
N ALA A 316 6.84 -9.89 -1.20
CA ALA A 316 6.79 -10.97 -0.21
C ALA A 316 8.19 -11.55 0.05
N LEU A 317 8.95 -11.87 -1.02
CA LEU A 317 10.31 -12.42 -0.90
C LEU A 317 11.28 -11.46 -0.20
N LEU A 318 11.12 -10.15 -0.39
CA LEU A 318 11.91 -9.14 0.32
C LEU A 318 11.40 -8.87 1.73
N GLY A 319 10.09 -8.82 1.92
CA GLY A 319 9.48 -8.43 3.19
C GLY A 319 9.52 -9.52 4.25
N ILE A 320 9.30 -10.80 3.89
CA ILE A 320 9.28 -11.93 4.84
C ILE A 320 10.60 -12.05 5.61
N PRO A 321 11.79 -12.07 4.99
CA PRO A 321 13.05 -12.17 5.71
C PRO A 321 13.26 -11.01 6.70
N ILE A 322 12.83 -9.79 6.33
CA ILE A 322 12.93 -8.62 7.21
C ILE A 322 12.05 -8.81 8.44
N VAL A 323 10.81 -9.24 8.26
CA VAL A 323 9.88 -9.46 9.37
C VAL A 323 10.39 -10.59 10.29
N VAL A 324 10.84 -11.71 9.72
CA VAL A 324 11.42 -12.82 10.48
C VAL A 324 12.63 -12.36 11.28
N TRP A 325 13.56 -11.62 10.66
CA TRP A 325 14.74 -11.09 11.34
C TRP A 325 14.36 -10.19 12.52
N ILE A 326 13.35 -9.33 12.36
CA ILE A 326 12.89 -8.42 13.41
C ILE A 326 12.28 -9.20 14.58
N VAL A 327 11.43 -10.18 14.28
CA VAL A 327 10.78 -11.02 15.31
C VAL A 327 11.82 -11.81 16.11
N VAL A 328 12.79 -12.42 15.42
CA VAL A 328 13.86 -13.20 16.08
C VAL A 328 14.79 -12.33 16.89
N ARG A 329 15.15 -11.14 16.41
CA ARG A 329 16.06 -10.22 17.10
C ARG A 329 15.44 -9.61 18.34
N ASN A 330 14.16 -9.28 18.32
CA ASN A 330 13.44 -8.68 19.44
C ASN A 330 12.84 -9.77 20.36
N LYS A 331 13.69 -10.51 21.08
CA LYS A 331 13.25 -11.52 22.07
C LYS A 331 12.35 -10.97 23.20
N ASN A 332 12.13 -9.66 23.28
CA ASN A 332 11.34 -8.98 24.31
C ASN A 332 9.96 -8.53 23.82
N ILE A 333 9.45 -9.10 22.71
CA ILE A 333 8.11 -8.76 22.18
C ILE A 333 7.01 -9.74 22.71
N VAL A 334 7.42 -10.72 23.55
CA VAL A 334 6.51 -11.63 24.25
C VAL A 334 6.36 -11.21 25.69
#